data_7f8ac063d34b0cc12f4155d90a8e8ef0
#
_entry.id   7f8ac063d34b0cc12f4155d90a8e8ef0
#
_cell.length_a   1.000
_cell.length_b   1.000
_cell.length_c   1.000
_cell.angle_alpha   90.00
_cell.angle_beta   90.00
_cell.angle_gamma   90.00
#
_symmetry.space_group_name_H-M   'P 1'
#
loop_
_entity.id
_entity.type
_entity.pdbx_description
1 polymer ?
#
loop_
_entity_poly.entity_id
_entity_poly.type
_entity_poly.pdbx_seq_one_letter_code
_entity_poly.pdbx_strand_id
1 'polypeptide(L)'
;MTIGKGTEWGTPGPVPPGLTTREDDRSLARDLADGRDGVVIAGDMATTIGCSRAPRVGESGRRLPIDLMDVEIVRGVDRSTIVGVSHVMIREPLRKGGRLRGEVHWIMNAQYFAGRDLVPRGHPNDGRVEVLSVAATMGFRQRLLAWSRSRTGRHLPHPLVSVRSVKEITILARGR
;
A
#
# COMPACT_ATOMS: atom_id res chain seq x y z
N MET A 1 -7.81 8.93 13.48
CA MET A 1 -8.66 8.13 14.40
C MET A 1 -8.53 6.69 13.93
N THR A 2 -7.93 5.82 14.73
CA THR A 2 -7.70 4.41 14.39
C THR A 2 -9.01 3.64 14.43
N ILE A 3 -9.31 2.86 13.41
CA ILE A 3 -10.53 2.07 13.36
C ILE A 3 -10.42 0.87 14.31
N GLY A 4 -11.45 0.62 15.11
CA GLY A 4 -11.55 -0.58 15.95
C GLY A 4 -12.11 -1.78 15.19
N LYS A 5 -11.74 -2.99 15.61
CA LYS A 5 -12.27 -4.23 15.02
C LYS A 5 -13.81 -4.26 15.11
N GLY A 6 -14.47 -4.48 13.99
CA GLY A 6 -15.94 -4.52 13.91
C GLY A 6 -16.60 -3.15 13.81
N THR A 7 -15.84 -2.06 13.76
CA THR A 7 -16.38 -0.72 13.53
C THR A 7 -16.62 -0.51 12.03
N GLU A 8 -17.74 0.09 11.65
CA GLU A 8 -17.96 0.48 10.25
C GLU A 8 -16.93 1.51 9.80
N TRP A 9 -16.31 1.26 8.67
CA TRP A 9 -15.33 2.17 8.08
C TRP A 9 -16.01 3.24 7.24
N GLY A 10 -15.74 4.48 7.57
CA GLY A 10 -16.21 5.65 6.84
C GLY A 10 -17.64 6.09 7.17
N THR A 11 -18.01 7.20 6.57
CA THR A 11 -19.32 7.87 6.80
C THR A 11 -20.18 7.75 5.56
N PRO A 12 -21.39 7.18 5.64
CA PRO A 12 -22.31 7.13 4.52
C PRO A 12 -22.87 8.52 4.21
N GLY A 13 -23.14 8.79 2.94
CA GLY A 13 -23.74 10.04 2.51
C GLY A 13 -23.78 10.18 0.99
N PRO A 14 -24.44 11.22 0.48
CA PRO A 14 -24.43 11.51 -0.95
C PRO A 14 -23.05 11.98 -1.40
N VAL A 15 -22.66 11.60 -2.59
CA VAL A 15 -21.40 12.04 -3.22
C VAL A 15 -21.49 13.55 -3.48
N PRO A 16 -20.58 14.36 -2.90
CA PRO A 16 -20.60 15.80 -3.08
C PRO A 16 -20.14 16.21 -4.48
N PRO A 17 -20.51 17.41 -4.95
CA PRO A 17 -19.97 17.96 -6.17
C PRO A 17 -18.47 18.32 -6.00
N GLY A 18 -17.74 18.37 -7.11
CA GLY A 18 -16.37 18.88 -7.13
C GLY A 18 -15.28 17.88 -6.72
N LEU A 19 -15.63 16.60 -6.48
CA LEU A 19 -14.61 15.57 -6.25
C LEU A 19 -13.78 15.32 -7.51
N THR A 20 -12.48 15.27 -7.34
CA THR A 20 -11.54 14.94 -8.41
C THR A 20 -11.40 13.42 -8.52
N THR A 21 -11.59 12.89 -9.74
CA THR A 21 -11.32 11.48 -10.03
C THR A 21 -9.86 11.29 -10.41
N ARG A 22 -9.21 10.28 -9.83
CA ARG A 22 -7.82 9.90 -10.07
C ARG A 22 -7.72 8.46 -10.56
N GLU A 23 -6.80 8.22 -11.47
CA GLU A 23 -6.53 6.90 -12.04
C GLU A 23 -5.28 6.24 -11.46
N ASP A 24 -4.65 6.87 -10.46
CA ASP A 24 -3.46 6.36 -9.82
C ASP A 24 -3.37 6.80 -8.34
N ASP A 25 -2.70 5.96 -7.55
CA ASP A 25 -2.51 6.16 -6.11
C ASP A 25 -1.62 7.37 -5.78
N ARG A 26 -0.68 7.73 -6.66
CA ARG A 26 0.21 8.88 -6.43
C ARG A 26 -0.55 10.21 -6.49
N SER A 27 -1.45 10.34 -7.46
CA SER A 27 -2.28 11.53 -7.61
C SER A 27 -3.28 11.65 -6.45
N LEU A 28 -3.85 10.52 -6.00
CA LEU A 28 -4.68 10.49 -4.79
C LEU A 28 -3.88 10.92 -3.56
N ALA A 29 -2.65 10.39 -3.38
CA ALA A 29 -1.82 10.74 -2.23
C ALA A 29 -1.53 12.25 -2.15
N ARG A 30 -1.30 12.90 -3.28
CA ARG A 30 -1.10 14.36 -3.34
C ARG A 30 -2.36 15.13 -2.95
N ASP A 31 -3.52 14.75 -3.48
CA ASP A 31 -4.79 15.40 -3.13
C ASP A 31 -5.06 15.29 -1.63
N LEU A 32 -4.89 14.11 -1.05
CA LEU A 32 -5.10 13.89 0.37
C LEU A 32 -4.07 14.65 1.24
N ALA A 33 -2.80 14.71 0.81
CA ALA A 33 -1.77 15.49 1.49
C ALA A 33 -2.06 17.00 1.49
N ASP A 34 -2.72 17.49 0.43
CA ASP A 34 -3.19 18.87 0.32
C ASP A 34 -4.55 19.10 1.04
N GLY A 35 -5.06 18.11 1.75
CA GLY A 35 -6.35 18.18 2.45
C GLY A 35 -7.58 18.15 1.55
N ARG A 36 -7.41 17.72 0.29
CA ARG A 36 -8.52 17.60 -0.67
C ARG A 36 -9.07 16.17 -0.68
N ASP A 37 -10.39 16.04 -0.70
CA ASP A 37 -11.03 14.76 -0.98
C ASP A 37 -10.91 14.38 -2.46
N GLY A 38 -10.79 13.09 -2.74
CA GLY A 38 -10.68 12.57 -4.10
C GLY A 38 -11.32 11.20 -4.25
N VAL A 39 -11.55 10.81 -5.48
CA VAL A 39 -12.00 9.46 -5.85
C VAL A 39 -10.89 8.79 -6.65
N VAL A 40 -10.44 7.62 -6.23
CA VAL A 40 -9.51 6.79 -7.01
C VAL A 40 -10.27 5.62 -7.63
N ILE A 41 -10.12 5.43 -8.94
CA ILE A 41 -10.84 4.39 -9.70
C ILE A 41 -9.91 3.30 -10.27
N ALA A 42 -8.61 3.50 -10.17
CA ALA A 42 -7.60 2.52 -10.56
C ALA A 42 -6.42 2.57 -9.57
N GLY A 43 -5.58 1.55 -9.58
CA GLY A 43 -4.47 1.40 -8.64
C GLY A 43 -4.77 0.43 -7.51
N ASP A 44 -3.81 0.30 -6.61
CA ASP A 44 -3.86 -0.67 -5.52
C ASP A 44 -4.82 -0.23 -4.42
N MET A 45 -4.91 1.09 -4.18
CA MET A 45 -5.87 1.64 -3.23
C MET A 45 -7.30 1.49 -3.74
N ALA A 46 -7.57 1.78 -5.02
CA ALA A 46 -8.89 1.57 -5.62
C ALA A 46 -9.35 0.10 -5.48
N THR A 47 -8.45 -0.84 -5.73
CA THR A 47 -8.71 -2.27 -5.54
C THR A 47 -9.00 -2.59 -4.06
N THR A 48 -8.25 -2.00 -3.14
CA THR A 48 -8.38 -2.22 -1.69
C THR A 48 -9.72 -1.73 -1.15
N ILE A 49 -10.20 -0.56 -1.62
CA ILE A 49 -11.49 0.01 -1.18
C ILE A 49 -12.68 -0.45 -2.03
N GLY A 50 -12.43 -1.23 -3.10
CA GLY A 50 -13.46 -1.73 -3.99
C GLY A 50 -14.07 -0.66 -4.92
N CYS A 51 -13.33 0.42 -5.21
CA CYS A 51 -13.79 1.47 -6.10
C CYS A 51 -13.31 1.21 -7.54
N SER A 52 -14.22 0.91 -8.44
CA SER A 52 -13.92 0.57 -9.85
C SER A 52 -14.48 1.56 -10.88
N ARG A 53 -15.22 2.58 -10.43
CA ARG A 53 -15.80 3.63 -11.27
C ARG A 53 -15.94 4.94 -10.52
N ALA A 54 -15.95 6.03 -11.25
CA ALA A 54 -16.29 7.32 -10.67
C ALA A 54 -17.79 7.33 -10.22
N PRO A 55 -18.08 7.69 -8.97
CA PRO A 55 -19.44 7.84 -8.49
C PRO A 55 -20.08 9.10 -9.12
N ARG A 56 -21.40 9.10 -9.23
CA ARG A 56 -22.15 10.29 -9.68
C ARG A 56 -22.45 11.22 -8.51
N VAL A 57 -22.45 12.52 -8.76
CA VAL A 57 -22.86 13.53 -7.77
C VAL A 57 -24.28 13.21 -7.27
N GLY A 58 -24.47 13.22 -5.95
CA GLY A 58 -25.73 12.86 -5.30
C GLY A 58 -25.99 11.36 -5.16
N GLU A 59 -25.18 10.48 -5.78
CA GLU A 59 -25.27 9.04 -5.58
C GLU A 59 -24.96 8.70 -4.11
N SER A 60 -25.64 7.70 -3.56
CA SER A 60 -25.31 7.17 -2.24
C SER A 60 -23.91 6.54 -2.26
N GLY A 61 -23.05 6.99 -1.38
CA GLY A 61 -21.66 6.55 -1.27
C GLY A 61 -21.19 6.52 0.17
N ARG A 62 -19.88 6.33 0.33
CA ARG A 62 -19.23 6.34 1.64
C ARG A 62 -17.90 7.11 1.54
N ARG A 63 -17.74 8.12 2.40
CA ARG A 63 -16.46 8.82 2.56
C ARG A 63 -15.58 8.00 3.49
N LEU A 64 -14.42 7.56 2.99
CA LEU A 64 -13.48 6.72 3.71
C LEU A 64 -12.27 7.55 4.16
N PRO A 65 -11.95 7.62 5.45
CA PRO A 65 -10.66 8.12 5.89
C PRO A 65 -9.57 7.11 5.51
N ILE A 66 -8.44 7.60 4.98
CA ILE A 66 -7.30 6.81 4.55
C ILE A 66 -6.05 7.41 5.18
N ASP A 67 -5.22 6.57 5.80
CA ASP A 67 -3.94 6.97 6.35
C ASP A 67 -2.96 7.29 5.22
N LEU A 68 -2.10 8.28 5.45
CA LEU A 68 -0.98 8.59 4.58
C LEU A 68 0.32 8.06 5.19
N MET A 69 1.20 7.58 4.34
CA MET A 69 2.55 7.19 4.70
C MET A 69 3.51 8.34 4.41
N ASP A 70 4.12 8.91 5.44
CA ASP A 70 5.25 9.83 5.30
C ASP A 70 6.53 9.02 5.14
N VAL A 71 7.22 9.20 4.02
CA VAL A 71 8.42 8.44 3.68
C VAL A 71 9.60 9.39 3.57
N GLU A 72 10.50 9.33 4.53
CA GLU A 72 11.77 10.05 4.48
C GLU A 72 12.84 9.17 3.83
N ILE A 73 13.50 9.69 2.81
CA ILE A 73 14.61 9.04 2.12
C ILE A 73 15.88 9.81 2.43
N VAL A 74 16.81 9.17 3.14
CA VAL A 74 18.10 9.75 3.52
C VAL A 74 19.22 9.11 2.70
N ARG A 75 20.01 9.95 2.01
CA ARG A 75 21.18 9.52 1.20
C ARG A 75 22.38 10.39 1.58
N GLY A 76 23.18 9.93 2.52
CA GLY A 76 24.25 10.75 3.09
C GLY A 76 23.67 11.97 3.79
N VAL A 77 23.97 13.17 3.28
CA VAL A 77 23.44 14.43 3.80
C VAL A 77 22.10 14.84 3.16
N ASP A 78 21.77 14.25 2.03
CA ASP A 78 20.55 14.57 1.30
C ASP A 78 19.32 13.91 1.95
N ARG A 79 18.27 14.70 2.09
CA ARG A 79 16.96 14.25 2.59
C ARG A 79 15.88 14.62 1.59
N SER A 80 14.99 13.69 1.36
CA SER A 80 13.77 13.93 0.58
C SER A 80 12.58 13.25 1.22
N THR A 81 11.42 13.88 1.16
CA THR A 81 10.18 13.32 1.69
C THR A 81 9.19 13.11 0.56
N ILE A 82 8.52 11.98 0.58
CA ILE A 82 7.39 11.68 -0.30
C ILE A 82 6.22 11.18 0.52
N VAL A 83 5.02 11.43 0.03
CA VAL A 83 3.79 10.91 0.63
C VAL A 83 3.26 9.77 -0.22
N GLY A 84 2.89 8.68 0.43
CA GLY A 84 2.28 7.51 -0.20
C GLY A 84 0.93 7.18 0.40
N VAL A 85 0.04 6.57 -0.38
CA VAL A 85 -1.28 6.14 0.10
C VAL A 85 -1.43 4.62 0.06
N SER A 86 -0.74 3.93 -0.84
CA SER A 86 -0.89 2.49 -1.05
C SER A 86 0.31 1.66 -0.61
N HIS A 87 1.49 1.90 -1.18
CA HIS A 87 2.68 1.12 -0.84
C HIS A 87 4.00 1.79 -1.20
N VAL A 88 5.06 1.33 -0.53
CA VAL A 88 6.47 1.60 -0.87
C VAL A 88 7.21 0.28 -0.99
N MET A 89 7.99 0.10 -2.05
CA MET A 89 8.80 -1.11 -2.25
C MET A 89 10.28 -0.78 -2.19
N ILE A 90 11.01 -1.45 -1.31
CA ILE A 90 12.46 -1.39 -1.18
C ILE A 90 13.04 -2.72 -1.63
N ARG A 91 13.97 -2.69 -2.58
CA ARG A 91 14.59 -3.88 -3.16
C ARG A 91 15.98 -3.58 -3.70
N GLU A 92 16.72 -4.64 -4.00
CA GLU A 92 17.97 -4.52 -4.73
C GLU A 92 17.77 -3.89 -6.12
N PRO A 93 18.77 -3.17 -6.65
CA PRO A 93 18.76 -2.66 -8.03
C PRO A 93 18.54 -3.79 -9.05
N LEU A 94 17.95 -3.46 -10.21
CA LEU A 94 17.67 -4.46 -11.26
C LEU A 94 18.92 -5.21 -11.72
N ARG A 95 20.07 -4.52 -11.83
CA ARG A 95 21.38 -5.12 -12.15
C ARG A 95 21.83 -6.20 -11.16
N LYS A 96 21.32 -6.18 -9.93
CA LYS A 96 21.57 -7.18 -8.88
C LYS A 96 20.41 -8.18 -8.73
N GLY A 97 19.49 -8.20 -9.69
CA GLY A 97 18.36 -9.13 -9.73
C GLY A 97 17.04 -8.57 -9.20
N GLY A 98 17.00 -7.31 -8.75
CA GLY A 98 15.78 -6.61 -8.35
C GLY A 98 14.98 -7.40 -7.29
N ARG A 99 13.67 -7.53 -7.51
CA ARG A 99 12.77 -8.31 -6.62
C ARG A 99 12.94 -9.83 -6.71
N LEU A 100 13.72 -10.33 -7.66
CA LEU A 100 13.93 -11.75 -7.86
C LEU A 100 15.11 -12.30 -7.06
N ARG A 101 15.95 -11.42 -6.53
CA ARG A 101 17.11 -11.74 -5.69
C ARG A 101 17.25 -10.72 -4.58
N GLY A 102 17.99 -11.07 -3.53
CA GLY A 102 18.19 -10.19 -2.39
C GLY A 102 16.95 -10.06 -1.50
N GLU A 103 17.06 -9.23 -0.50
CA GLU A 103 15.96 -8.90 0.39
C GLU A 103 14.99 -7.91 -0.28
N VAL A 104 13.70 -8.10 -0.05
CA VAL A 104 12.67 -7.19 -0.57
C VAL A 104 11.70 -6.87 0.54
N HIS A 105 11.37 -5.61 0.69
CA HIS A 105 10.37 -5.13 1.62
C HIS A 105 9.25 -4.41 0.86
N TRP A 106 8.01 -4.77 1.13
CA TRP A 106 6.83 -3.98 0.81
C TRP A 106 6.29 -3.37 2.09
N ILE A 107 6.22 -2.07 2.16
CA ILE A 107 5.53 -1.31 3.20
C ILE A 107 4.18 -0.95 2.61
N MET A 108 3.13 -1.55 3.16
CA MET A 108 1.80 -1.56 2.58
C MET A 108 0.83 -0.85 3.51
N ASN A 109 0.08 0.11 2.97
CA ASN A 109 -1.13 0.66 3.56
C ASN A 109 -2.37 0.07 2.85
N ALA A 110 -2.26 -0.21 1.55
CA ALA A 110 -3.26 -0.96 0.80
C ALA A 110 -3.06 -2.47 0.97
N GLN A 111 -4.16 -3.24 0.97
CA GLN A 111 -4.13 -4.70 1.00
C GLN A 111 -3.53 -5.31 -0.27
N TYR A 112 -3.83 -4.69 -1.41
CA TYR A 112 -3.46 -5.20 -2.73
C TYR A 112 -2.20 -4.54 -3.27
N PHE A 113 -1.47 -5.30 -4.11
CA PHE A 113 -0.37 -4.81 -4.94
C PHE A 113 -0.45 -5.48 -6.32
N ALA A 114 -0.60 -4.69 -7.38
CA ALA A 114 -0.71 -5.16 -8.76
C ALA A 114 -1.75 -6.31 -8.92
N GLY A 115 -2.94 -6.12 -8.34
CA GLY A 115 -4.05 -7.06 -8.36
C GLY A 115 -3.81 -8.34 -7.52
N ARG A 116 -2.90 -8.31 -6.54
CA ARG A 116 -2.56 -9.43 -5.66
C ARG A 116 -2.78 -9.06 -4.22
N ASP A 117 -3.37 -9.97 -3.49
CA ASP A 117 -3.62 -9.85 -2.04
C ASP A 117 -2.31 -10.14 -1.29
N LEU A 118 -1.48 -9.11 -1.10
CA LEU A 118 -0.18 -9.26 -0.44
C LEU A 118 -0.28 -9.24 1.08
N VAL A 119 -1.20 -8.46 1.63
CA VAL A 119 -1.38 -8.30 3.09
C VAL A 119 -2.87 -8.41 3.47
N PRO A 120 -3.42 -9.64 3.50
CA PRO A 120 -4.86 -9.87 3.67
C PRO A 120 -5.47 -9.32 4.96
N ARG A 121 -4.65 -8.84 5.88
CA ARG A 121 -5.07 -8.24 7.16
C ARG A 121 -4.77 -6.75 7.25
N GLY A 122 -4.16 -6.18 6.21
CA GLY A 122 -3.87 -4.74 6.15
C GLY A 122 -5.16 -3.93 6.05
N HIS A 123 -5.20 -2.80 6.75
CA HIS A 123 -6.33 -1.88 6.71
C HIS A 123 -5.83 -0.45 6.53
N PRO A 124 -6.29 0.28 5.50
CA PRO A 124 -5.74 1.59 5.14
C PRO A 124 -6.14 2.75 6.07
N ASN A 125 -6.70 2.47 7.24
CA ASN A 125 -7.08 3.47 8.25
C ASN A 125 -6.93 2.93 9.67
N ASP A 126 -5.87 2.20 9.96
CA ASP A 126 -5.62 1.68 11.31
C ASP A 126 -4.40 2.33 11.99
N GLY A 127 -3.83 3.37 11.38
CA GLY A 127 -2.65 4.08 11.85
C GLY A 127 -1.38 3.24 11.82
N ARG A 128 -1.34 2.22 10.95
CA ARG A 128 -0.24 1.26 10.85
C ARG A 128 0.06 0.96 9.39
N VAL A 129 1.21 0.39 9.15
CA VAL A 129 1.59 -0.18 7.85
C VAL A 129 1.98 -1.63 8.02
N GLU A 130 1.63 -2.44 7.04
CA GLU A 130 2.04 -3.84 6.97
C GLU A 130 3.39 -3.94 6.25
N VAL A 131 4.40 -4.46 6.94
CA VAL A 131 5.72 -4.68 6.35
C VAL A 131 5.85 -6.14 5.96
N LEU A 132 5.70 -6.42 4.67
CA LEU A 132 5.97 -7.73 4.10
C LEU A 132 7.43 -7.79 3.67
N SER A 133 8.19 -8.70 4.25
CA SER A 133 9.62 -8.90 3.96
C SER A 133 9.87 -10.27 3.38
N VAL A 134 10.61 -10.31 2.28
CA VAL A 134 11.05 -11.56 1.62
C VAL A 134 12.54 -11.70 1.85
N ALA A 135 12.95 -12.80 2.50
CA ALA A 135 14.35 -13.06 2.83
C ALA A 135 15.23 -13.20 1.58
N ALA A 136 16.47 -12.71 1.66
CA ALA A 136 17.46 -12.83 0.58
C ALA A 136 17.73 -14.28 0.17
N THR A 137 17.62 -15.22 1.13
CA THR A 137 17.82 -16.67 0.91
C THR A 137 16.70 -17.35 0.14
N MET A 138 15.56 -16.67 -0.07
CA MET A 138 14.45 -17.23 -0.83
C MET A 138 14.82 -17.38 -2.30
N GLY A 139 14.85 -18.63 -2.78
CA GLY A 139 15.22 -18.96 -4.14
C GLY A 139 14.21 -18.46 -5.19
N PHE A 140 14.68 -18.29 -6.43
CA PHE A 140 13.88 -17.76 -7.54
C PHE A 140 12.55 -18.50 -7.74
N ARG A 141 12.60 -19.86 -7.77
CA ARG A 141 11.38 -20.68 -7.95
C ARG A 141 10.37 -20.49 -6.82
N GLN A 142 10.85 -20.40 -5.57
CA GLN A 142 9.99 -20.14 -4.42
C GLN A 142 9.35 -18.75 -4.51
N ARG A 143 10.10 -17.73 -4.97
CA ARG A 143 9.57 -16.38 -5.20
C ARG A 143 8.47 -16.36 -6.24
N LEU A 144 8.66 -17.05 -7.36
CA LEU A 144 7.63 -17.17 -8.39
C LEU A 144 6.38 -17.88 -7.88
N LEU A 145 6.56 -18.96 -7.11
CA LEU A 145 5.43 -19.68 -6.51
C LEU A 145 4.68 -18.82 -5.47
N ALA A 146 5.40 -18.14 -4.57
CA ALA A 146 4.80 -17.22 -3.63
C ALA A 146 4.07 -16.08 -4.35
N TRP A 147 4.67 -15.52 -5.39
CA TRP A 147 4.05 -14.51 -6.24
C TRP A 147 2.79 -15.03 -6.95
N SER A 148 2.76 -16.25 -7.44
CA SER A 148 1.56 -16.85 -8.01
C SER A 148 0.46 -17.02 -6.96
N ARG A 149 0.80 -17.54 -5.78
CA ARG A 149 -0.13 -17.77 -4.66
C ARG A 149 -0.69 -16.49 -4.04
N SER A 150 0.02 -15.36 -4.18
CA SER A 150 -0.44 -14.08 -3.66
C SER A 150 -1.67 -13.52 -4.39
N ARG A 151 -2.08 -14.08 -5.52
CA ARG A 151 -3.37 -13.75 -6.15
C ARG A 151 -4.57 -13.99 -5.23
N THR A 152 -4.45 -14.91 -4.30
CA THR A 152 -5.51 -15.33 -3.37
C THR A 152 -5.06 -15.29 -1.91
N GLY A 153 -4.02 -14.52 -1.59
CA GLY A 153 -3.48 -14.42 -0.23
C GLY A 153 -2.78 -15.69 0.30
N ARG A 154 -2.67 -16.75 -0.51
CA ARG A 154 -2.15 -18.08 -0.08
C ARG A 154 -0.62 -18.19 -0.05
N HIS A 155 0.10 -17.09 -0.19
CA HIS A 155 1.55 -17.04 -0.05
C HIS A 155 2.00 -17.00 1.42
N LEU A 156 1.06 -16.80 2.33
CA LEU A 156 1.28 -16.80 3.78
C LEU A 156 0.49 -17.95 4.44
N PRO A 157 1.04 -18.57 5.50
CA PRO A 157 2.38 -18.38 6.04
C PRO A 157 3.48 -19.01 5.17
N HIS A 158 4.70 -18.44 5.19
CA HIS A 158 5.86 -18.97 4.51
C HIS A 158 7.13 -18.68 5.34
N PRO A 159 8.05 -19.65 5.54
CA PRO A 159 9.20 -19.47 6.45
C PRO A 159 10.18 -18.35 6.03
N LEU A 160 10.20 -17.99 4.74
CA LEU A 160 11.06 -16.96 4.18
C LEU A 160 10.31 -15.66 3.81
N VAL A 161 9.06 -15.56 4.22
CA VAL A 161 8.22 -14.34 4.09
C VAL A 161 7.63 -14.01 5.43
N SER A 162 7.90 -12.84 5.93
CA SER A 162 7.33 -12.33 7.17
C SER A 162 6.40 -11.14 6.90
N VAL A 163 5.34 -11.01 7.70
CA VAL A 163 4.48 -9.83 7.73
C VAL A 163 4.38 -9.34 9.16
N ARG A 164 4.58 -8.06 9.35
CA ARG A 164 4.44 -7.39 10.64
C ARG A 164 3.73 -6.06 10.48
N SER A 165 2.83 -5.75 11.40
CA SER A 165 2.14 -4.48 11.48
C SER A 165 2.88 -3.52 12.40
N VAL A 166 3.23 -2.32 11.92
CA VAL A 166 4.00 -1.33 12.66
C VAL A 166 3.46 0.08 12.41
N LYS A 167 3.70 1.01 13.34
CA LYS A 167 3.38 2.43 13.15
C LYS A 167 4.49 3.16 12.39
N GLU A 168 5.71 2.70 12.56
CA GLU A 168 6.91 3.30 11.98
C GLU A 168 7.94 2.21 11.71
N ILE A 169 8.75 2.41 10.68
CA ILE A 169 9.86 1.52 10.35
C ILE A 169 11.01 2.29 9.70
N THR A 170 12.21 1.99 10.13
CA THR A 170 13.45 2.38 9.45
C THR A 170 14.06 1.18 8.75
N ILE A 171 14.32 1.30 7.45
CA ILE A 171 14.98 0.26 6.65
C ILE A 171 16.30 0.82 6.14
N LEU A 172 17.39 0.19 6.55
CA LEU A 172 18.72 0.53 6.07
C LEU A 172 18.96 -0.19 4.73
N ALA A 173 18.80 0.53 3.62
CA ALA A 173 19.21 0.02 2.33
C ALA A 173 20.75 -0.02 2.29
N ARG A 174 21.31 -1.20 2.05
CA ARG A 174 22.77 -1.33 1.86
C ARG A 174 23.17 -0.63 0.56
N GLY A 175 23.50 0.66 0.67
CA GLY A 175 24.11 1.41 -0.41
C GLY A 175 25.56 0.93 -0.61
N ARG A 176 25.95 0.77 -1.84
CA ARG A 176 27.37 0.93 -2.26
C ARG A 176 27.45 2.19 -3.05
#